data_dc689b9d8fbc4c5422ee109abe4e36db
#
_entry.id   dc689b9d8fbc4c5422ee109abe4e36db
#
_cell.length_a   1.000
_cell.length_b   1.000
_cell.length_c   1.000
_cell.angle_alpha   90.00
_cell.angle_beta   90.00
_cell.angle_gamma   90.00
#
_symmetry.space_group_name_H-M   'P 1'
#
loop_
_entity.id
_entity.type
_entity.pdbx_description
1 polymer ?
#
loop_
_entity_poly.entity_id
_entity_poly.type
_entity_poly.pdbx_seq_one_letter_code
_entity_poly.pdbx_strand_id
1 'polypeptide(L)'
;KGSISIIIAADEETTGLGTPAVMKYLRKRNEKIDFSIVGEPTSNKSIGDEIRIGRRGSMNGIITVYGKSGHAAFKNFINPCTALAKIISKLKSSSLDNGTKFMPPSNLEFTKMNVDNLSENVVPQSATAKFNVRFNTKYKSSSLKKKLNQIISSTAKKEKCRAKIEYRVSGEAFYTQPNKNILMVKKIVKKITGNSPKLNCRGGTSDSRFLGKIPRLELGLRNNTIHQIDEKTSVSDLKKLTRIYNQIL
;
A
#
# COMPACT_ATOMS: atom_id res chain seq x y z
N LYS A 1 -34.33 -0.48 9.80
CA LYS A 1 -34.70 -0.36 8.38
C LYS A 1 -33.58 0.36 7.65
N GLY A 2 -33.08 -0.19 6.58
CA GLY A 2 -32.02 0.37 5.74
C GLY A 2 -31.95 -0.38 4.40
N SER A 3 -31.02 0.05 3.54
CA SER A 3 -30.74 -0.61 2.26
C SER A 3 -29.41 -1.32 2.33
N ILE A 4 -29.31 -2.45 1.65
CA ILE A 4 -28.07 -3.20 1.49
C ILE A 4 -27.74 -3.22 0.01
N SER A 5 -26.53 -2.83 -0.34
CA SER A 5 -26.00 -2.92 -1.69
C SER A 5 -24.83 -3.89 -1.73
N ILE A 6 -24.82 -4.81 -2.66
CA ILE A 6 -23.71 -5.74 -2.89
C ILE A 6 -22.97 -5.27 -4.13
N ILE A 7 -21.67 -5.00 -3.97
CA ILE A 7 -20.76 -4.63 -5.06
C ILE A 7 -19.92 -5.84 -5.40
N ILE A 8 -20.04 -6.33 -6.63
CA ILE A 8 -19.18 -7.37 -7.20
C ILE A 8 -18.26 -6.65 -8.18
N ALA A 9 -17.00 -6.45 -7.77
CA ALA A 9 -15.99 -5.82 -8.59
C ALA A 9 -15.09 -6.88 -9.23
N ALA A 10 -14.74 -6.66 -10.51
CA ALA A 10 -13.73 -7.44 -11.20
C ALA A 10 -12.36 -6.77 -11.09
N ASP A 11 -11.29 -7.52 -11.41
CA ASP A 11 -9.97 -6.98 -11.74
C ASP A 11 -9.18 -6.44 -10.53
N GLU A 12 -9.51 -6.87 -9.30
CA GLU A 12 -8.84 -6.42 -8.09
C GLU A 12 -7.37 -6.81 -8.07
N GLU A 13 -7.06 -8.04 -8.50
CA GLU A 13 -5.72 -8.64 -8.47
C GLU A 13 -4.80 -8.15 -9.61
N THR A 14 -5.32 -7.42 -10.56
CA THR A 14 -4.57 -6.96 -11.75
C THR A 14 -4.54 -5.44 -11.84
N THR A 15 -5.50 -4.82 -12.53
CA THR A 15 -5.51 -3.37 -12.75
C THR A 15 -6.23 -2.60 -11.65
N GLY A 16 -7.17 -3.23 -10.93
CA GLY A 16 -7.98 -2.61 -9.88
C GLY A 16 -8.91 -1.52 -10.41
N LEU A 17 -9.38 -1.62 -11.66
CA LEU A 17 -10.25 -0.62 -12.28
C LEU A 17 -11.74 -0.83 -11.98
N GLY A 18 -12.14 -2.03 -11.54
CA GLY A 18 -13.54 -2.38 -11.28
C GLY A 18 -14.18 -1.51 -10.21
N THR A 19 -13.66 -1.54 -9.00
CA THR A 19 -14.20 -0.73 -7.88
C THR A 19 -14.21 0.78 -8.14
N PRO A 20 -13.18 1.42 -8.71
CA PRO A 20 -13.26 2.82 -9.11
C PRO A 20 -14.40 3.12 -10.08
N ALA A 21 -14.67 2.24 -11.06
CA ALA A 21 -15.76 2.40 -12.01
C ALA A 21 -17.12 2.36 -11.31
N VAL A 22 -17.35 1.37 -10.43
CA VAL A 22 -18.58 1.26 -9.63
C VAL A 22 -18.74 2.49 -8.72
N MET A 23 -17.69 2.92 -8.03
CA MET A 23 -17.76 4.08 -7.16
C MET A 23 -18.05 5.38 -7.93
N LYS A 24 -17.54 5.51 -9.16
CA LYS A 24 -17.90 6.62 -10.06
C LYS A 24 -19.37 6.60 -10.44
N TYR A 25 -19.91 5.41 -10.76
CA TYR A 25 -21.31 5.23 -11.09
C TYR A 25 -22.21 5.59 -9.91
N LEU A 26 -21.96 5.08 -8.72
CA LEU A 26 -22.74 5.36 -7.51
C LEU A 26 -22.74 6.86 -7.16
N ARG A 27 -21.60 7.52 -7.30
CA ARG A 27 -21.52 8.99 -7.10
C ARG A 27 -22.37 9.77 -8.11
N LYS A 28 -22.42 9.35 -9.37
CA LYS A 28 -23.30 9.98 -10.38
C LYS A 28 -24.79 9.85 -10.04
N ARG A 29 -25.16 8.79 -9.34
CA ARG A 29 -26.52 8.55 -8.86
C ARG A 29 -26.82 9.19 -7.50
N ASN A 30 -25.87 9.90 -6.93
CA ASN A 30 -25.94 10.45 -5.57
C ASN A 30 -26.26 9.39 -4.49
N GLU A 31 -25.84 8.13 -4.73
CA GLU A 31 -26.03 7.05 -3.76
C GLU A 31 -25.18 7.32 -2.52
N LYS A 32 -25.85 7.35 -1.37
CA LYS A 32 -25.20 7.56 -0.09
C LYS A 32 -24.88 6.21 0.56
N ILE A 33 -23.61 6.00 0.85
CA ILE A 33 -23.13 4.82 1.55
C ILE A 33 -22.68 5.24 2.95
N ASP A 34 -23.34 4.73 3.97
CA ASP A 34 -23.05 5.09 5.37
C ASP A 34 -21.93 4.22 5.95
N PHE A 35 -21.78 2.98 5.48
CA PHE A 35 -20.76 2.04 5.93
C PHE A 35 -20.51 0.95 4.89
N SER A 36 -19.30 0.44 4.82
CA SER A 36 -18.92 -0.65 3.90
C SER A 36 -18.17 -1.76 4.63
N ILE A 37 -18.43 -3.00 4.19
CA ILE A 37 -17.65 -4.18 4.58
C ILE A 37 -17.05 -4.76 3.32
N VAL A 38 -15.74 -4.97 3.31
CA VAL A 38 -15.01 -5.55 2.18
C VAL A 38 -14.58 -6.97 2.54
N GLY A 39 -14.88 -7.92 1.66
CA GLY A 39 -14.68 -9.36 1.88
C GLY A 39 -13.24 -9.84 1.74
N GLU A 40 -12.27 -9.04 2.09
CA GLU A 40 -10.85 -9.39 2.05
C GLU A 40 -10.50 -10.53 3.02
N PRO A 41 -9.58 -11.43 2.70
CA PRO A 41 -9.13 -12.50 3.59
C PRO A 41 -8.31 -11.91 4.75
N THR A 42 -8.99 -11.55 5.82
CA THR A 42 -8.42 -10.87 6.99
C THR A 42 -8.07 -11.82 8.13
N SER A 43 -8.75 -12.97 8.19
CA SER A 43 -8.57 -13.92 9.29
C SER A 43 -7.23 -14.64 9.19
N ASN A 44 -6.59 -14.90 10.33
CA ASN A 44 -5.26 -15.52 10.40
C ASN A 44 -5.35 -16.98 10.90
N LYS A 45 -5.57 -17.19 12.19
CA LYS A 45 -5.65 -18.54 12.80
C LYS A 45 -7.05 -19.13 12.73
N SER A 46 -8.07 -18.31 12.90
CA SER A 46 -9.47 -18.70 12.89
C SER A 46 -10.35 -17.61 12.29
N ILE A 47 -11.49 -18.00 11.73
CA ILE A 47 -12.43 -17.04 11.12
C ILE A 47 -12.79 -15.93 12.10
N GLY A 48 -12.60 -14.69 11.66
CA GLY A 48 -12.95 -13.48 12.39
C GLY A 48 -12.01 -13.14 13.55
N ASP A 49 -10.85 -13.77 13.68
CA ASP A 49 -9.87 -13.42 14.71
C ASP A 49 -9.21 -12.04 14.47
N GLU A 50 -9.24 -11.56 13.24
CA GLU A 50 -8.79 -10.21 12.85
C GLU A 50 -9.84 -9.50 12.00
N ILE A 51 -10.07 -8.23 12.30
CA ILE A 51 -10.83 -7.28 11.48
C ILE A 51 -9.89 -6.14 11.12
N ARG A 52 -9.79 -5.81 9.85
CA ARG A 52 -8.96 -4.69 9.40
C ARG A 52 -9.80 -3.43 9.28
N ILE A 53 -9.33 -2.39 9.93
CA ILE A 53 -9.98 -1.07 9.98
C ILE A 53 -9.17 0.00 9.29
N GLY A 54 -8.14 -0.40 8.56
CA GLY A 54 -7.29 0.47 7.77
C GLY A 54 -6.19 -0.30 7.08
N ARG A 55 -5.55 0.35 6.13
CA ARG A 55 -4.37 -0.18 5.43
C ARG A 55 -3.36 0.94 5.17
N ARG A 56 -2.08 0.59 5.13
CA ARG A 56 -1.05 1.51 4.68
C ARG A 56 -1.20 1.78 3.20
N GLY A 57 -0.85 2.99 2.79
CA GLY A 57 -0.68 3.33 1.38
C GLY A 57 0.53 2.62 0.78
N SER A 58 0.53 2.53 -0.54
CA SER A 58 1.61 1.95 -1.33
C SER A 58 1.94 2.84 -2.51
N MET A 59 3.23 3.12 -2.67
CA MET A 59 3.75 3.91 -3.78
C MET A 59 5.06 3.32 -4.27
N ASN A 60 5.18 3.12 -5.57
CA ASN A 60 6.41 2.75 -6.23
C ASN A 60 7.08 3.98 -6.81
N GLY A 61 8.41 3.98 -6.85
CA GLY A 61 9.19 5.04 -7.47
C GLY A 61 10.35 4.49 -8.28
N ILE A 62 10.72 5.26 -9.31
CA ILE A 62 11.91 5.03 -10.12
C ILE A 62 12.73 6.31 -10.04
N ILE A 63 13.96 6.20 -9.57
CA ILE A 63 14.94 7.28 -9.59
C ILE A 63 15.90 7.02 -10.74
N THR A 64 16.06 7.99 -11.64
CA THR A 64 17.10 8.00 -12.65
C THR A 64 18.03 9.16 -12.39
N VAL A 65 19.29 8.87 -12.12
CA VAL A 65 20.33 9.87 -11.89
C VAL A 65 21.17 9.99 -13.17
N TYR A 66 21.36 11.21 -13.64
CA TYR A 66 22.15 11.54 -14.81
C TYR A 66 23.42 12.27 -14.40
N GLY A 67 24.54 11.81 -14.94
CA GLY A 67 25.85 12.40 -14.78
C GLY A 67 26.48 12.77 -16.10
N LYS A 68 27.80 12.66 -16.15
CA LYS A 68 28.62 12.84 -17.37
C LYS A 68 29.55 11.65 -17.50
N SER A 69 29.43 10.91 -18.61
CA SER A 69 30.35 9.82 -18.92
C SER A 69 31.78 10.27 -19.07
N GLY A 70 32.72 9.36 -18.80
CA GLY A 70 34.14 9.58 -19.00
C GLY A 70 34.96 8.36 -18.61
N HIS A 71 36.22 8.34 -19.03
CA HIS A 71 37.15 7.27 -18.66
C HIS A 71 37.53 7.37 -17.18
N ALA A 72 37.49 6.28 -16.45
CA ALA A 72 37.73 6.24 -15.00
C ALA A 72 39.11 6.75 -14.56
N ALA A 73 40.11 6.67 -15.45
CA ALA A 73 41.46 7.20 -15.19
C ALA A 73 41.55 8.74 -15.20
N PHE A 74 40.55 9.44 -15.73
CA PHE A 74 40.53 10.91 -15.82
C PHE A 74 39.48 11.52 -14.88
N LYS A 75 39.64 12.80 -14.51
CA LYS A 75 38.71 13.47 -13.59
C LYS A 75 37.66 14.36 -14.28
N ASN A 76 37.34 14.08 -15.54
CA ASN A 76 36.45 14.90 -16.35
C ASN A 76 35.00 14.37 -16.47
N PHE A 77 34.63 13.46 -15.59
CA PHE A 77 33.29 12.86 -15.51
C PHE A 77 32.50 13.35 -14.28
N ILE A 78 31.20 13.07 -14.27
CA ILE A 78 30.30 13.21 -13.11
C ILE A 78 29.62 11.84 -12.92
N ASN A 79 29.91 11.16 -11.80
CA ASN A 79 29.51 9.78 -11.63
C ASN A 79 28.09 9.62 -11.05
N PRO A 80 27.10 9.18 -11.84
CA PRO A 80 25.75 8.98 -11.38
C PRO A 80 25.61 7.78 -10.43
N CYS A 81 26.51 6.80 -10.45
CA CYS A 81 26.49 5.66 -9.55
C CYS A 81 26.80 6.10 -8.12
N THR A 82 27.83 6.94 -7.94
CA THR A 82 28.18 7.52 -6.65
C THR A 82 27.03 8.39 -6.10
N ALA A 83 26.44 9.22 -6.95
CA ALA A 83 25.30 10.05 -6.58
C ALA A 83 24.08 9.21 -6.18
N LEU A 84 23.76 8.14 -6.93
CA LEU A 84 22.66 7.22 -6.62
C LEU A 84 22.91 6.49 -5.30
N ALA A 85 24.11 6.00 -5.04
CA ALA A 85 24.45 5.34 -3.77
C ALA A 85 24.25 6.29 -2.56
N LYS A 86 24.67 7.56 -2.68
CA LYS A 86 24.43 8.57 -1.64
C LYS A 86 22.94 8.90 -1.46
N ILE A 87 22.16 8.97 -2.54
CA ILE A 87 20.70 9.14 -2.48
C ILE A 87 20.06 7.98 -1.73
N ILE A 88 20.40 6.75 -2.06
CA ILE A 88 19.90 5.54 -1.41
C ILE A 88 20.23 5.56 0.09
N SER A 89 21.48 5.79 0.44
CA SER A 89 21.94 5.90 1.83
C SER A 89 21.17 6.97 2.59
N LYS A 90 21.00 8.17 2.00
CA LYS A 90 20.26 9.26 2.63
C LYS A 90 18.79 8.95 2.84
N LEU A 91 18.13 8.33 1.86
CA LEU A 91 16.73 7.91 1.98
C LEU A 91 16.54 6.80 3.04
N LYS A 92 17.46 5.85 3.14
CA LYS A 92 17.41 4.77 4.14
C LYS A 92 17.71 5.27 5.55
N SER A 93 18.62 6.23 5.72
CA SER A 93 18.92 6.84 7.02
C SER A 93 17.87 7.86 7.48
N SER A 94 17.01 8.35 6.57
CA SER A 94 15.97 9.31 6.90
C SER A 94 14.71 8.60 7.40
N SER A 95 14.40 8.73 8.69
CA SER A 95 13.12 8.30 9.22
C SER A 95 11.99 9.08 8.53
N LEU A 96 11.01 8.36 8.00
CA LEU A 96 9.81 8.99 7.44
C LEU A 96 8.88 9.47 8.56
N ASP A 97 8.59 8.58 9.52
CA ASP A 97 7.76 8.84 10.72
C ASP A 97 7.92 7.72 11.76
N ASN A 98 7.32 7.91 12.93
CA ASN A 98 7.34 6.95 14.04
C ASN A 98 6.07 6.08 14.12
N GLY A 99 5.30 5.96 13.02
CA GLY A 99 4.05 5.22 13.04
C GLY A 99 2.89 5.96 13.70
N THR A 100 1.77 5.25 13.84
CA THR A 100 0.57 5.68 14.56
C THR A 100 0.18 4.61 15.58
N LYS A 101 -0.84 4.85 16.41
CA LYS A 101 -1.36 3.84 17.34
C LYS A 101 -1.74 2.52 16.66
N PHE A 102 -2.15 2.55 15.38
CA PHE A 102 -2.70 1.40 14.66
C PHE A 102 -1.88 0.96 13.45
N MET A 103 -0.91 1.77 13.04
CA MET A 103 -0.06 1.49 11.89
C MET A 103 1.41 1.63 12.26
N PRO A 104 2.27 0.72 11.78
CA PRO A 104 3.72 0.84 11.96
C PRO A 104 4.27 2.08 11.24
N PRO A 105 5.52 2.44 11.50
CA PRO A 105 6.22 3.48 10.75
C PRO A 105 6.17 3.22 9.25
N SER A 106 6.15 4.30 8.48
CA SER A 106 6.32 4.22 7.03
C SER A 106 7.73 3.75 6.70
N ASN A 107 7.83 2.84 5.73
CA ASN A 107 9.11 2.30 5.30
C ASN A 107 9.29 2.37 3.80
N LEU A 108 10.55 2.60 3.39
CA LEU A 108 10.99 2.62 2.01
C LEU A 108 12.01 1.51 1.79
N GLU A 109 11.78 0.67 0.76
CA GLU A 109 12.70 -0.39 0.38
C GLU A 109 13.06 -0.29 -1.10
N PHE A 110 14.34 -0.38 -1.40
CA PHE A 110 14.83 -0.48 -2.77
C PHE A 110 14.70 -1.92 -3.26
N THR A 111 14.11 -2.08 -4.45
CA THR A 111 13.79 -3.41 -5.01
C THR A 111 14.61 -3.75 -6.24
N LYS A 112 15.24 -2.76 -6.87
CA LYS A 112 16.11 -2.97 -8.04
C LYS A 112 17.09 -1.80 -8.17
N MET A 113 18.32 -2.11 -8.55
CA MET A 113 19.31 -1.15 -9.01
C MET A 113 19.81 -1.60 -10.38
N ASN A 114 20.03 -0.66 -11.30
CA ASN A 114 20.52 -0.95 -12.63
C ASN A 114 21.43 0.17 -13.13
N VAL A 115 22.54 -0.25 -13.72
CA VAL A 115 23.47 0.61 -14.46
C VAL A 115 23.72 -0.07 -15.78
N ASP A 116 23.27 0.57 -16.84
CA ASP A 116 23.45 0.06 -18.19
C ASP A 116 24.82 0.50 -18.71
N ASN A 117 25.85 -0.29 -18.37
CA ASN A 117 27.26 -0.02 -18.69
C ASN A 117 27.97 -1.33 -19.03
N LEU A 118 28.55 -1.39 -20.21
CA LEU A 118 29.26 -2.57 -20.72
C LEU A 118 30.78 -2.54 -20.47
N SER A 119 31.33 -1.38 -20.12
CA SER A 119 32.79 -1.18 -19.96
C SER A 119 33.16 -0.92 -18.53
N GLU A 120 34.12 -1.66 -17.99
CA GLU A 120 34.57 -1.55 -16.59
C GLU A 120 35.36 -0.25 -16.32
N ASN A 121 36.00 0.32 -17.33
CA ASN A 121 36.82 1.52 -17.24
C ASN A 121 36.10 2.82 -17.65
N VAL A 122 34.79 2.76 -17.89
CA VAL A 122 33.96 3.93 -18.27
C VAL A 122 32.95 4.24 -17.17
N VAL A 123 32.89 5.49 -16.73
CA VAL A 123 31.82 5.98 -15.87
C VAL A 123 30.54 6.14 -16.72
N PRO A 124 29.40 5.56 -16.32
CA PRO A 124 28.17 5.59 -17.12
C PRO A 124 27.53 6.98 -17.19
N GLN A 125 26.64 7.16 -18.18
CA GLN A 125 25.84 8.40 -18.32
C GLN A 125 24.71 8.48 -17.30
N SER A 126 24.15 7.33 -16.88
CA SER A 126 23.03 7.29 -15.92
C SER A 126 23.07 6.04 -15.05
N ALA A 127 22.37 6.12 -13.92
CA ALA A 127 22.11 5.00 -13.03
C ALA A 127 20.67 5.08 -12.51
N THR A 128 20.02 3.92 -12.33
CA THR A 128 18.62 3.84 -11.92
C THR A 128 18.44 2.99 -10.67
N ALA A 129 17.43 3.33 -9.85
CA ALA A 129 16.95 2.47 -8.77
C ALA A 129 15.43 2.50 -8.72
N LYS A 130 14.82 1.33 -8.38
CA LYS A 130 13.39 1.22 -8.08
C LYS A 130 13.19 1.01 -6.59
N PHE A 131 12.14 1.60 -6.05
CA PHE A 131 11.77 1.45 -4.64
C PHE A 131 10.27 1.32 -4.46
N ASN A 132 9.86 0.72 -3.36
CA ASN A 132 8.49 0.72 -2.84
C ASN A 132 8.45 1.43 -1.50
N VAL A 133 7.40 2.24 -1.30
CA VAL A 133 7.12 2.88 0.00
C VAL A 133 5.78 2.38 0.50
N ARG A 134 5.76 1.87 1.73
CA ARG A 134 4.54 1.63 2.50
C ARG A 134 4.40 2.73 3.54
N PHE A 135 3.34 3.53 3.43
CA PHE A 135 3.17 4.71 4.27
C PHE A 135 1.84 4.67 5.05
N ASN A 136 1.87 5.22 6.25
CA ASN A 136 0.71 5.33 7.13
C ASN A 136 -0.04 6.64 6.91
N THR A 137 -1.10 6.89 7.68
CA THR A 137 -1.99 8.04 7.53
C THR A 137 -1.38 9.40 7.94
N LYS A 138 -0.12 9.43 8.42
CA LYS A 138 0.62 10.69 8.60
C LYS A 138 0.99 11.35 7.27
N TYR A 139 1.00 10.56 6.18
CA TYR A 139 1.25 11.06 4.84
C TYR A 139 0.05 10.84 3.92
N LYS A 140 -0.12 11.79 3.02
CA LYS A 140 -0.73 11.57 1.71
C LYS A 140 0.40 11.33 0.71
N SER A 141 0.14 10.59 -0.36
CA SER A 141 1.15 10.34 -1.40
C SER A 141 1.76 11.64 -1.94
N SER A 142 0.96 12.70 -2.06
CA SER A 142 1.43 14.02 -2.50
C SER A 142 2.47 14.65 -1.58
N SER A 143 2.25 14.63 -0.27
CA SER A 143 3.21 15.17 0.72
C SER A 143 4.46 14.30 0.83
N LEU A 144 4.29 12.98 0.71
CA LEU A 144 5.41 12.05 0.72
C LEU A 144 6.31 12.24 -0.52
N LYS A 145 5.73 12.41 -1.71
CA LYS A 145 6.46 12.75 -2.94
C LYS A 145 7.29 14.01 -2.76
N LYS A 146 6.73 15.08 -2.17
CA LYS A 146 7.45 16.32 -1.90
C LYS A 146 8.70 16.09 -1.03
N LYS A 147 8.53 15.34 0.08
CA LYS A 147 9.63 15.00 1.00
C LYS A 147 10.72 14.19 0.30
N LEU A 148 10.35 13.15 -0.46
CA LEU A 148 11.30 12.32 -1.19
C LEU A 148 12.02 13.11 -2.28
N ASN A 149 11.30 13.92 -3.06
CA ASN A 149 11.89 14.77 -4.10
C ASN A 149 12.92 15.73 -3.53
N GLN A 150 12.64 16.35 -2.38
CA GLN A 150 13.58 17.26 -1.73
C GLN A 150 14.89 16.56 -1.36
N ILE A 151 14.81 15.35 -0.77
CA ILE A 151 16.01 14.58 -0.39
C ILE A 151 16.78 14.18 -1.64
N ILE A 152 16.10 13.63 -2.65
CA ILE A 152 16.74 13.12 -3.87
C ILE A 152 17.41 14.27 -4.65
N SER A 153 16.65 15.35 -4.90
CA SER A 153 17.16 16.47 -5.71
C SER A 153 18.31 17.20 -5.01
N SER A 154 18.22 17.43 -3.68
CA SER A 154 19.30 18.08 -2.93
C SER A 154 20.57 17.24 -2.88
N THR A 155 20.43 15.91 -2.77
CA THR A 155 21.58 15.00 -2.79
C THR A 155 22.22 14.92 -4.18
N ALA A 156 21.41 14.77 -5.24
CA ALA A 156 21.90 14.77 -6.61
C ALA A 156 22.66 16.06 -6.97
N LYS A 157 22.12 17.23 -6.57
CA LYS A 157 22.77 18.53 -6.80
C LYS A 157 24.14 18.64 -6.14
N LYS A 158 24.31 18.12 -4.92
CA LYS A 158 25.61 18.09 -4.23
C LYS A 158 26.66 17.28 -5.02
N GLU A 159 26.22 16.24 -5.72
CA GLU A 159 27.06 15.40 -6.57
C GLU A 159 27.15 15.92 -8.02
N LYS A 160 26.69 17.15 -8.29
CA LYS A 160 26.65 17.77 -9.63
C LYS A 160 25.84 16.95 -10.64
N CYS A 161 24.96 16.05 -10.18
CA CYS A 161 24.08 15.24 -10.98
C CYS A 161 22.65 15.84 -11.06
N ARG A 162 21.92 15.43 -12.09
CA ARG A 162 20.47 15.65 -12.21
C ARG A 162 19.74 14.36 -11.88
N ALA A 163 18.65 14.42 -11.13
CA ALA A 163 17.78 13.28 -10.88
C ALA A 163 16.38 13.51 -11.46
N LYS A 164 15.81 12.47 -12.10
CA LYS A 164 14.39 12.36 -12.49
C LYS A 164 13.75 11.32 -11.60
N ILE A 165 12.53 11.60 -11.13
CA ILE A 165 11.79 10.66 -10.29
C ILE A 165 10.41 10.46 -10.88
N GLU A 166 10.03 9.20 -11.07
CA GLU A 166 8.70 8.80 -11.52
C GLU A 166 8.01 8.02 -10.41
N TYR A 167 6.71 8.27 -10.19
CA TYR A 167 5.94 7.62 -9.13
C TYR A 167 4.68 6.97 -9.68
N ARG A 168 4.37 5.78 -9.16
CA ARG A 168 3.08 5.11 -9.33
C ARG A 168 2.48 4.86 -7.95
N VAL A 169 1.37 5.52 -7.63
CA VAL A 169 0.62 5.32 -6.38
C VAL A 169 -0.36 4.18 -6.59
N SER A 170 -0.19 3.09 -5.84
CA SER A 170 -1.13 1.96 -5.86
C SER A 170 -2.34 2.22 -4.96
N GLY A 171 -2.19 3.02 -3.91
CA GLY A 171 -3.29 3.42 -3.04
C GLY A 171 -2.85 4.34 -1.91
N GLU A 172 -3.76 5.18 -1.45
CA GLU A 172 -3.58 6.01 -0.25
C GLU A 172 -3.75 5.16 1.02
N ALA A 173 -3.09 5.58 2.10
CA ALA A 173 -3.37 5.03 3.42
C ALA A 173 -4.77 5.45 3.88
N PHE A 174 -5.49 4.53 4.52
CA PHE A 174 -6.76 4.84 5.14
C PHE A 174 -6.88 4.21 6.53
N TYR A 175 -7.70 4.82 7.35
CA TYR A 175 -8.04 4.34 8.68
C TYR A 175 -9.46 4.74 9.03
N THR A 176 -10.27 3.77 9.46
CA THR A 176 -11.59 4.01 10.01
C THR A 176 -11.49 3.92 11.53
N GLN A 177 -11.72 5.04 12.20
CA GLN A 177 -11.78 5.03 13.67
C GLN A 177 -12.88 4.07 14.14
N PRO A 178 -12.63 3.24 15.17
CA PRO A 178 -13.65 2.38 15.74
C PRO A 178 -14.93 3.16 16.08
N ASN A 179 -16.01 2.80 15.42
CA ASN A 179 -17.33 3.43 15.54
C ASN A 179 -18.39 2.37 15.91
N LYS A 180 -19.64 2.78 16.06
CA LYS A 180 -20.75 1.89 16.42
C LYS A 180 -20.86 0.66 15.52
N ASN A 181 -20.65 0.82 14.20
CA ASN A 181 -20.76 -0.27 13.24
C ASN A 181 -19.62 -1.28 13.39
N ILE A 182 -18.36 -0.80 13.53
CA ILE A 182 -17.20 -1.68 13.76
C ILE A 182 -17.36 -2.43 15.10
N LEU A 183 -17.84 -1.76 16.15
CA LEU A 183 -18.04 -2.40 17.45
C LEU A 183 -19.20 -3.41 17.40
N MET A 184 -20.25 -3.15 16.64
CA MET A 184 -21.35 -4.08 16.38
C MET A 184 -20.83 -5.35 15.67
N VAL A 185 -20.10 -5.19 14.56
CA VAL A 185 -19.50 -6.33 13.84
C VAL A 185 -18.58 -7.12 14.76
N LYS A 186 -17.74 -6.46 15.56
CA LYS A 186 -16.87 -7.11 16.55
C LYS A 186 -17.67 -7.96 17.54
N LYS A 187 -18.79 -7.46 18.06
CA LYS A 187 -19.69 -8.21 18.98
C LYS A 187 -20.31 -9.43 18.29
N ILE A 188 -20.77 -9.27 17.05
CA ILE A 188 -21.37 -10.37 16.26
C ILE A 188 -20.34 -11.48 16.03
N VAL A 189 -19.13 -11.11 15.57
CA VAL A 189 -18.05 -12.08 15.36
C VAL A 189 -17.74 -12.83 16.65
N LYS A 190 -17.60 -12.13 17.79
CA LYS A 190 -17.38 -12.75 19.11
C LYS A 190 -18.50 -13.72 19.47
N LYS A 191 -19.77 -13.35 19.25
CA LYS A 191 -20.94 -14.20 19.52
C LYS A 191 -20.90 -15.51 18.73
N ILE A 192 -20.50 -15.45 17.46
CA ILE A 192 -20.53 -16.62 16.55
C ILE A 192 -19.28 -17.48 16.70
N THR A 193 -18.11 -16.87 16.90
CA THR A 193 -16.82 -17.59 16.90
C THR A 193 -16.29 -17.89 18.30
N GLY A 194 -16.82 -17.26 19.34
CA GLY A 194 -16.26 -17.29 20.69
C GLY A 194 -15.05 -16.38 20.91
N ASN A 195 -14.40 -15.91 19.84
CA ASN A 195 -13.17 -15.12 19.88
C ASN A 195 -13.44 -13.63 19.68
N SER A 196 -12.79 -12.79 20.48
CA SER A 196 -12.86 -11.34 20.29
C SER A 196 -11.87 -10.90 19.21
N PRO A 197 -12.34 -10.36 18.05
CA PRO A 197 -11.47 -9.94 16.97
C PRO A 197 -10.47 -8.87 17.38
N LYS A 198 -9.23 -8.98 16.88
CA LYS A 198 -8.24 -7.90 16.95
C LYS A 198 -8.49 -6.90 15.83
N LEU A 199 -8.63 -5.62 16.16
CA LEU A 199 -8.69 -4.54 15.18
C LEU A 199 -7.27 -4.14 14.80
N ASN A 200 -6.95 -4.16 13.50
CA ASN A 200 -5.62 -3.79 13.02
C ASN A 200 -5.65 -3.17 11.62
N CYS A 201 -4.47 -2.76 11.11
CA CYS A 201 -4.26 -2.16 9.81
C CYS A 201 -3.14 -2.90 9.02
N ARG A 202 -3.06 -4.22 9.17
CA ARG A 202 -2.05 -5.06 8.53
C ARG A 202 -2.45 -5.44 7.09
N GLY A 203 -1.48 -5.94 6.32
CA GLY A 203 -1.68 -6.51 4.99
C GLY A 203 -1.31 -5.59 3.83
N GLY A 204 -1.58 -6.07 2.62
CA GLY A 204 -1.32 -5.40 1.36
C GLY A 204 -2.31 -4.27 1.04
N THR A 205 -2.49 -3.97 -0.22
CA THR A 205 -3.55 -3.09 -0.72
C THR A 205 -4.86 -3.88 -0.88
N SER A 206 -5.98 -3.18 -0.93
CA SER A 206 -7.31 -3.75 -1.20
C SER A 206 -8.18 -2.70 -1.88
N ASP A 207 -9.31 -3.10 -2.42
CA ASP A 207 -10.29 -2.20 -3.03
C ASP A 207 -10.93 -1.22 -2.05
N SER A 208 -10.79 -1.46 -0.75
CA SER A 208 -11.11 -0.49 0.30
C SER A 208 -10.48 0.90 0.05
N ARG A 209 -9.31 0.95 -0.62
CA ARG A 209 -8.62 2.21 -0.99
C ARG A 209 -9.45 3.16 -1.84
N PHE A 210 -10.42 2.65 -2.59
CA PHE A 210 -11.23 3.44 -3.53
C PHE A 210 -12.52 4.01 -2.93
N LEU A 211 -12.86 3.63 -1.69
CA LEU A 211 -14.10 4.05 -1.03
C LEU A 211 -14.06 5.50 -0.47
N GLY A 212 -12.94 6.19 -0.63
CA GLY A 212 -12.82 7.61 -0.24
C GLY A 212 -13.01 7.82 1.27
N LYS A 213 -14.02 8.61 1.66
CA LYS A 213 -14.33 8.93 3.06
C LYS A 213 -15.34 7.98 3.71
N ILE A 214 -15.86 6.99 2.98
CA ILE A 214 -16.84 6.05 3.51
C ILE A 214 -16.20 5.24 4.65
N PRO A 215 -16.81 5.23 5.86
CA PRO A 215 -16.35 4.39 6.95
C PRO A 215 -16.45 2.91 6.57
N ARG A 216 -15.41 2.12 6.88
CA ARG A 216 -15.33 0.73 6.42
C ARG A 216 -14.52 -0.15 7.34
N LEU A 217 -14.73 -1.43 7.21
CA LEU A 217 -13.87 -2.49 7.72
C LEU A 217 -13.67 -3.57 6.65
N GLU A 218 -12.69 -4.41 6.86
CA GLU A 218 -12.49 -5.60 6.05
C GLU A 218 -12.60 -6.82 6.96
N LEU A 219 -13.33 -7.82 6.49
CA LEU A 219 -13.59 -9.05 7.20
C LEU A 219 -13.82 -10.17 6.18
N GLY A 220 -13.09 -11.26 6.29
CA GLY A 220 -13.25 -12.38 5.37
C GLY A 220 -12.54 -13.65 5.83
N LEU A 221 -12.27 -14.50 4.87
CA LEU A 221 -11.67 -15.83 5.04
C LEU A 221 -10.26 -15.76 5.66
N ARG A 222 -9.71 -16.93 5.98
CA ARG A 222 -8.32 -17.05 6.39
C ARG A 222 -7.37 -16.80 5.22
N ASN A 223 -6.22 -16.20 5.52
CA ASN A 223 -5.22 -15.78 4.53
C ASN A 223 -3.99 -16.69 4.46
N ASN A 224 -4.04 -17.87 5.06
CA ASN A 224 -2.89 -18.77 5.19
C ASN A 224 -2.41 -19.39 3.88
N THR A 225 -3.26 -19.44 2.85
CA THR A 225 -2.90 -19.96 1.52
C THR A 225 -3.08 -18.93 0.40
N ILE A 226 -3.24 -17.65 0.75
CA ILE A 226 -3.44 -16.57 -0.23
C ILE A 226 -2.28 -16.53 -1.25
N HIS A 227 -2.64 -16.45 -2.53
CA HIS A 227 -1.72 -16.44 -3.69
C HIS A 227 -0.84 -17.70 -3.83
N GLN A 228 -1.17 -18.79 -3.15
CA GLN A 228 -0.53 -20.08 -3.36
C GLN A 228 -1.22 -20.86 -4.49
N ILE A 229 -0.49 -21.78 -5.14
CA ILE A 229 -1.02 -22.61 -6.24
C ILE A 229 -2.28 -23.36 -5.79
N ASP A 230 -2.28 -23.89 -4.56
CA ASP A 230 -3.41 -24.61 -3.96
C ASP A 230 -4.18 -23.73 -2.98
N GLU A 231 -4.49 -22.50 -3.35
CA GLU A 231 -5.28 -21.60 -2.49
C GLU A 231 -6.63 -22.23 -2.16
N LYS A 232 -6.92 -22.33 -0.86
CA LYS A 232 -8.11 -23.04 -0.37
C LYS A 232 -8.65 -22.47 0.93
N THR A 233 -9.92 -22.74 1.17
CA THR A 233 -10.58 -22.53 2.46
C THR A 233 -11.38 -23.75 2.86
N SER A 234 -11.65 -23.93 4.15
CA SER A 234 -12.49 -25.02 4.62
C SER A 234 -13.99 -24.67 4.48
N VAL A 235 -14.82 -25.67 4.21
CA VAL A 235 -16.29 -25.49 4.22
C VAL A 235 -16.80 -25.00 5.57
N SER A 236 -16.16 -25.43 6.66
CA SER A 236 -16.49 -24.96 8.01
C SER A 236 -16.24 -23.45 8.17
N ASP A 237 -15.13 -22.94 7.64
CA ASP A 237 -14.80 -21.53 7.68
C ASP A 237 -15.77 -20.70 6.85
N LEU A 238 -16.13 -21.21 5.66
CA LEU A 238 -17.12 -20.57 4.78
C LEU A 238 -18.49 -20.48 5.47
N LYS A 239 -18.97 -21.57 6.08
CA LYS A 239 -20.22 -21.58 6.85
C LYS A 239 -20.20 -20.62 8.03
N LYS A 240 -19.08 -20.51 8.77
CA LYS A 240 -18.94 -19.54 9.86
C LYS A 240 -18.99 -18.12 9.36
N LEU A 241 -18.26 -17.81 8.30
CA LEU A 241 -18.27 -16.47 7.69
C LEU A 241 -19.66 -16.08 7.20
N THR A 242 -20.37 -16.99 6.53
CA THR A 242 -21.77 -16.79 6.10
C THR A 242 -22.68 -16.44 7.29
N ARG A 243 -22.59 -17.17 8.41
CA ARG A 243 -23.36 -16.84 9.62
C ARG A 243 -23.03 -15.45 10.16
N ILE A 244 -21.75 -15.06 10.12
CA ILE A 244 -21.33 -13.71 10.55
C ILE A 244 -22.01 -12.66 9.66
N TYR A 245 -21.92 -12.80 8.34
CA TYR A 245 -22.52 -11.84 7.41
C TYR A 245 -24.04 -11.78 7.55
N ASN A 246 -24.72 -12.92 7.65
CA ASN A 246 -26.18 -12.96 7.86
C ASN A 246 -26.63 -12.28 9.17
N GLN A 247 -25.79 -12.25 10.20
CA GLN A 247 -26.12 -11.58 11.46
C GLN A 247 -25.78 -10.07 11.43
N ILE A 248 -24.90 -9.63 10.48
CA ILE A 248 -24.58 -8.23 10.27
C ILE A 248 -25.68 -7.54 9.45
N LEU A 249 -26.20 -8.23 8.45
CA LEU A 249 -27.26 -7.78 7.54
C LEU A 249 -28.63 -7.87 8.18
#